data_206dc5e7bbd6a0a2adfb7842798a585b
#
_entry.id   206dc5e7bbd6a0a2adfb7842798a585b
#
_cell.length_a   1.000
_cell.length_b   1.000
_cell.length_c   1.000
_cell.angle_alpha   90.00
_cell.angle_beta   90.00
_cell.angle_gamma   90.00
#
_symmetry.space_group_name_H-M   'P 1'
#
loop_
_entity.id
_entity.type
_entity.pdbx_description
1 polymer ?
#
loop_
_entity_poly.entity_id
_entity_poly.type
_entity_poly.pdbx_seq_one_letter_code
_entity_poly.pdbx_strand_id
1 'polypeptide(L)'
;MKKVQEVGAYSLALSYSVLAELYFGAYNSKKVDANLHRIEVFKRNLAILSENEESARLFGKIKTDLRARGNMIEDFDILIASVAVSNDCILITNNVFHFERIEDLKLENWLL
;
A
#
# COMPACT_ATOMS: atom_id res chain seq x y z
N MET A 1 -11.35 3.56 13.20
CA MET A 1 -11.21 3.88 11.79
C MET A 1 -12.52 3.62 11.05
N LYS A 2 -13.22 4.69 10.84
CA LYS A 2 -14.57 4.64 10.31
C LYS A 2 -14.65 4.05 8.89
N LYS A 3 -13.69 4.39 8.03
CA LYS A 3 -13.69 3.89 6.66
C LYS A 3 -13.43 2.40 6.55
N VAL A 4 -12.68 1.84 7.48
CA VAL A 4 -12.49 0.38 7.51
C VAL A 4 -13.83 -0.33 7.67
N GLN A 5 -14.68 0.20 8.55
CA GLN A 5 -16.00 -0.36 8.76
C GLN A 5 -16.91 -0.21 7.53
N GLU A 6 -16.82 0.95 6.86
CA GLU A 6 -17.67 1.25 5.70
C GLU A 6 -17.39 0.36 4.51
N VAL A 7 -16.11 0.04 4.25
CA VAL A 7 -15.74 -0.76 3.08
C VAL A 7 -15.54 -2.23 3.40
N GLY A 8 -15.50 -2.58 4.70
CA GLY A 8 -15.27 -3.95 5.13
C GLY A 8 -13.79 -4.30 5.17
N ALA A 9 -13.34 -4.87 6.30
CA ALA A 9 -11.93 -5.17 6.52
C ALA A 9 -11.35 -6.13 5.46
N TYR A 10 -12.17 -7.06 4.94
CA TYR A 10 -11.73 -8.02 3.95
C TYR A 10 -11.36 -7.38 2.59
N SER A 11 -11.85 -6.16 2.33
CA SER A 11 -11.53 -5.42 1.12
C SER A 11 -10.23 -4.64 1.22
N LEU A 12 -9.67 -4.56 2.40
CA LEU A 12 -8.48 -3.77 2.68
C LEU A 12 -7.30 -4.67 2.95
N ALA A 13 -6.15 -4.27 2.46
CA ALA A 13 -4.95 -5.06 2.66
C ALA A 13 -3.74 -4.16 2.79
N LEU A 14 -2.73 -4.69 3.43
CA LEU A 14 -1.46 -4.04 3.65
C LEU A 14 -0.37 -5.00 3.17
N SER A 15 0.51 -4.56 2.29
CA SER A 15 1.63 -5.41 1.91
C SER A 15 2.70 -5.36 2.99
N TYR A 16 3.54 -6.40 3.03
CA TYR A 16 4.70 -6.36 3.93
C TYR A 16 5.63 -5.20 3.60
N SER A 17 5.67 -4.78 2.34
CA SER A 17 6.47 -3.62 1.95
C SER A 17 5.98 -2.34 2.60
N VAL A 18 4.66 -2.12 2.61
CA VAL A 18 4.07 -0.95 3.29
C VAL A 18 4.28 -1.06 4.79
N LEU A 19 4.10 -2.26 5.34
CA LEU A 19 4.32 -2.49 6.75
C LEU A 19 5.77 -2.16 7.15
N ALA A 20 6.74 -2.53 6.32
CA ALA A 20 8.14 -2.21 6.54
C ALA A 20 8.36 -0.70 6.63
N GLU A 21 7.72 0.07 5.73
CA GLU A 21 7.79 1.53 5.77
C GLU A 21 7.19 2.10 7.06
N LEU A 22 6.08 1.53 7.51
CA LEU A 22 5.45 1.96 8.75
C LEU A 22 6.36 1.70 9.94
N TYR A 23 7.00 0.54 9.99
CA TYR A 23 7.94 0.23 11.06
C TYR A 23 9.16 1.14 11.04
N PHE A 24 9.69 1.43 9.85
CA PHE A 24 10.78 2.38 9.74
C PHE A 24 10.38 3.74 10.32
N GLY A 25 9.20 4.23 9.94
CA GLY A 25 8.69 5.49 10.48
C GLY A 25 8.55 5.47 11.99
N ALA A 26 8.07 4.37 12.56
CA ALA A 26 7.89 4.24 14.00
C ALA A 26 9.24 4.26 14.74
N TYR A 27 10.19 3.45 14.27
CA TYR A 27 11.52 3.39 14.90
C TYR A 27 12.29 4.70 14.76
N ASN A 28 12.03 5.45 13.71
CA ASN A 28 12.68 6.74 13.45
C ASN A 28 11.93 7.91 14.08
N SER A 29 10.95 7.66 14.91
CA SER A 29 10.15 8.70 15.55
C SER A 29 10.61 8.98 16.97
N LYS A 30 10.08 10.08 17.56
CA LYS A 30 10.35 10.42 18.95
C LYS A 30 9.52 9.60 19.95
N LYS A 31 8.47 8.93 19.47
CA LYS A 31 7.56 8.13 20.32
C LYS A 31 7.49 6.72 19.76
N VAL A 32 8.62 6.04 19.83
CA VAL A 32 8.77 4.71 19.22
C VAL A 32 7.72 3.73 19.73
N ASP A 33 7.62 3.56 21.03
CA ASP A 33 6.71 2.55 21.61
C ASP A 33 5.25 2.85 21.29
N ALA A 34 4.85 4.11 21.36
CA ALA A 34 3.49 4.51 21.05
C ALA A 34 3.16 4.25 19.57
N ASN A 35 4.10 4.54 18.68
CA ASN A 35 3.88 4.34 17.26
C ASN A 35 3.91 2.87 16.87
N LEU A 36 4.74 2.06 17.50
CA LEU A 36 4.70 0.61 17.32
C LEU A 36 3.36 0.04 17.76
N HIS A 37 2.83 0.52 18.87
CA HIS A 37 1.52 0.09 19.35
C HIS A 37 0.41 0.46 18.35
N ARG A 38 0.47 1.66 17.78
CA ARG A 38 -0.50 2.08 16.76
C ARG A 38 -0.48 1.16 15.55
N ILE A 39 0.71 0.73 15.13
CA ILE A 39 0.83 -0.21 14.00
C ILE A 39 0.17 -1.53 14.35
N GLU A 40 0.38 -2.05 15.56
CA GLU A 40 -0.22 -3.31 15.98
C GLU A 40 -1.76 -3.22 15.99
N VAL A 41 -2.31 -2.12 16.46
CA VAL A 41 -3.77 -1.90 16.45
C VAL A 41 -4.29 -1.82 15.02
N PHE A 42 -3.59 -1.09 14.16
CA PHE A 42 -3.97 -0.91 12.76
C PHE A 42 -4.02 -2.25 12.01
N LYS A 43 -3.03 -3.11 12.26
CA LYS A 43 -2.92 -4.42 11.59
C LYS A 43 -4.09 -5.35 11.90
N ARG A 44 -4.73 -5.20 13.05
CA ARG A 44 -5.79 -6.11 13.50
C ARG A 44 -6.98 -6.15 12.54
N ASN A 45 -7.18 -5.10 11.76
CA ASN A 45 -8.34 -4.96 10.88
C ASN A 45 -8.00 -5.15 9.40
N LEU A 46 -6.76 -5.54 9.10
CA LEU A 46 -6.28 -5.63 7.73
C LEU A 46 -5.63 -6.98 7.46
N ALA A 47 -5.75 -7.44 6.24
CA ALA A 47 -4.97 -8.59 5.78
C ALA A 47 -3.56 -8.12 5.42
N ILE A 48 -2.56 -8.95 5.71
CA ILE A 48 -1.19 -8.67 5.32
C ILE A 48 -0.86 -9.54 4.11
N LEU A 49 -0.44 -8.90 3.03
CA LEU A 49 -0.18 -9.56 1.76
C LEU A 49 1.30 -9.51 1.40
N SER A 50 1.75 -10.56 0.74
CA SER A 50 3.13 -10.65 0.25
C SER A 50 3.16 -10.53 -1.26
N GLU A 51 4.31 -10.16 -1.79
CA GLU A 51 4.59 -10.26 -3.21
C GLU A 51 4.54 -11.74 -3.63
N ASN A 52 4.11 -11.98 -4.87
CA ASN A 52 4.07 -13.31 -5.46
C ASN A 52 4.35 -13.21 -6.95
N GLU A 53 4.23 -14.32 -7.68
CA GLU A 53 4.51 -14.33 -9.10
C GLU A 53 3.58 -13.39 -9.87
N GLU A 54 2.30 -13.37 -9.51
CA GLU A 54 1.34 -12.49 -10.16
C GLU A 54 1.67 -11.03 -9.94
N SER A 55 1.99 -10.64 -8.71
CA SER A 55 2.37 -9.25 -8.44
C SER A 55 3.69 -8.88 -9.12
N ALA A 56 4.62 -9.82 -9.25
CA ALA A 56 5.87 -9.59 -9.98
C ALA A 56 5.60 -9.33 -11.46
N ARG A 57 4.69 -10.08 -12.06
CA ARG A 57 4.30 -9.88 -13.45
C ARG A 57 3.63 -8.52 -13.63
N LEU A 58 2.74 -8.15 -12.72
CA LEU A 58 2.09 -6.85 -12.74
C LEU A 58 3.08 -5.71 -12.56
N PHE A 59 4.08 -5.88 -11.71
CA PHE A 59 5.13 -4.89 -11.57
C PHE A 59 5.77 -4.58 -12.92
N GLY A 60 6.16 -5.63 -13.66
CA GLY A 60 6.75 -5.45 -14.98
C GLY A 60 5.83 -4.73 -15.95
N LYS A 61 4.56 -5.12 -15.95
CA LYS A 61 3.56 -4.52 -16.84
C LYS A 61 3.31 -3.05 -16.48
N ILE A 62 3.11 -2.76 -15.20
CA ILE A 62 2.84 -1.40 -14.74
C ILE A 62 4.04 -0.50 -15.01
N LYS A 63 5.25 -0.97 -14.68
CA LYS A 63 6.45 -0.18 -14.89
C LYS A 63 6.65 0.14 -16.37
N THR A 64 6.42 -0.83 -17.25
CA THR A 64 6.54 -0.64 -18.70
C THR A 64 5.54 0.40 -19.19
N ASP A 65 4.30 0.32 -18.70
CA ASP A 65 3.25 1.27 -19.08
C ASP A 65 3.57 2.69 -18.62
N LEU A 66 3.98 2.84 -17.34
CA LEU A 66 4.35 4.16 -16.81
C LEU A 66 5.52 4.75 -17.54
N ARG A 67 6.52 3.93 -17.90
CA ARG A 67 7.68 4.37 -18.65
C ARG A 67 7.27 4.87 -20.05
N ALA A 68 6.41 4.13 -20.72
CA ALA A 68 5.93 4.51 -22.06
C ALA A 68 5.17 5.82 -22.05
N ARG A 69 4.44 6.11 -20.95
CA ARG A 69 3.68 7.35 -20.81
C ARG A 69 4.48 8.51 -20.21
N GLY A 70 5.75 8.26 -19.84
CA GLY A 70 6.58 9.28 -19.22
C GLY A 70 6.14 9.63 -17.79
N ASN A 71 5.48 8.71 -17.10
CA ASN A 71 4.90 8.94 -15.79
C ASN A 71 5.54 8.06 -14.70
N MET A 72 6.85 7.86 -14.77
CA MET A 72 7.54 6.99 -13.82
C MET A 72 7.35 7.41 -12.37
N ILE A 73 7.21 6.41 -11.51
CA ILE A 73 7.26 6.54 -10.06
C ILE A 73 8.31 5.57 -9.55
N GLU A 74 8.60 5.59 -8.25
CA GLU A 74 9.63 4.73 -7.70
C GLU A 74 9.22 3.26 -7.73
N ASP A 75 10.20 2.37 -7.92
CA ASP A 75 9.96 0.93 -8.01
C ASP A 75 9.25 0.39 -6.76
N PHE A 76 9.62 0.90 -5.58
CA PHE A 76 8.98 0.47 -4.34
C PHE A 76 7.47 0.71 -4.37
N ASP A 77 7.07 1.88 -4.85
CA ASP A 77 5.64 2.22 -4.97
C ASP A 77 4.94 1.33 -6.00
N ILE A 78 5.62 1.00 -7.09
CA ILE A 78 5.06 0.08 -8.09
C ILE A 78 4.86 -1.32 -7.49
N LEU A 79 5.80 -1.78 -6.66
CA LEU A 79 5.66 -3.07 -5.96
C LEU A 79 4.44 -3.07 -5.04
N ILE A 80 4.28 -2.02 -4.25
CA ILE A 80 3.12 -1.87 -3.37
C ILE A 80 1.83 -1.93 -4.16
N ALA A 81 1.75 -1.16 -5.24
CA ALA A 81 0.57 -1.12 -6.10
C ALA A 81 0.28 -2.47 -6.73
N SER A 82 1.33 -3.17 -7.17
CA SER A 82 1.19 -4.48 -7.82
C SER A 82 0.56 -5.51 -6.89
N VAL A 83 0.94 -5.50 -5.61
CA VAL A 83 0.34 -6.39 -4.62
C VAL A 83 -1.14 -6.04 -4.43
N ALA A 84 -1.47 -4.76 -4.32
CA ALA A 84 -2.86 -4.34 -4.15
C ALA A 84 -3.73 -4.73 -5.34
N VAL A 85 -3.25 -4.48 -6.56
CA VAL A 85 -4.01 -4.80 -7.78
C VAL A 85 -4.19 -6.31 -7.92
N SER A 86 -3.13 -7.09 -7.70
CA SER A 86 -3.20 -8.55 -7.88
C SER A 86 -4.16 -9.22 -6.89
N ASN A 87 -4.45 -8.57 -5.77
CA ASN A 87 -5.37 -9.09 -4.76
C ASN A 87 -6.72 -8.37 -4.76
N ASP A 88 -6.93 -7.48 -5.72
CA ASP A 88 -8.16 -6.68 -5.83
C ASP A 88 -8.48 -5.95 -4.52
N CYS A 89 -7.47 -5.36 -3.92
CA CYS A 89 -7.57 -4.66 -2.64
C CYS A 89 -7.44 -3.16 -2.81
N ILE A 90 -7.97 -2.42 -1.84
CA ILE A 90 -7.85 -0.97 -1.80
C ILE A 90 -6.51 -0.62 -1.13
N LEU A 91 -5.70 0.17 -1.81
CA LEU A 91 -4.45 0.68 -1.23
C LEU A 91 -4.75 1.92 -0.39
N ILE A 92 -4.34 1.87 0.87
CA ILE A 92 -4.47 3.00 1.79
C ILE A 92 -3.13 3.73 1.81
N THR A 93 -3.16 5.00 1.42
CA THR A 93 -1.94 5.79 1.34
C THR A 93 -2.26 7.27 1.47
N ASN A 94 -1.32 8.06 1.98
CA ASN A 94 -1.40 9.51 1.91
C ASN A 94 -0.69 10.06 0.66
N ASN A 95 -0.15 9.17 -0.18
CA ASN A 95 0.59 9.53 -1.39
C ASN A 95 -0.23 9.26 -2.65
N VAL A 96 -1.48 9.68 -2.65
CA VAL A 96 -2.42 9.45 -3.76
C VAL A 96 -1.85 9.97 -5.07
N PHE A 97 -1.15 11.11 -5.04
CA PHE A 97 -0.61 11.73 -6.24
C PHE A 97 0.29 10.79 -7.05
N HIS A 98 1.11 9.98 -6.38
CA HIS A 98 1.96 9.00 -7.06
C HIS A 98 1.14 7.85 -7.63
N PHE A 99 0.23 7.31 -6.83
CA PHE A 99 -0.47 6.08 -7.16
C PHE A 99 -1.61 6.27 -8.15
N GLU A 100 -2.17 7.47 -8.28
CA GLU A 100 -3.27 7.70 -9.23
C GLU A 100 -2.84 7.54 -10.68
N ARG A 101 -1.54 7.47 -10.95
CA ARG A 101 -1.01 7.21 -12.29
C ARG A 101 -1.18 5.76 -12.73
N ILE A 102 -1.54 4.88 -11.81
CA ILE A 102 -1.66 3.45 -12.07
C ILE A 102 -3.12 3.11 -12.28
N GLU A 103 -3.43 2.59 -13.48
CA GLU A 103 -4.77 2.16 -13.81
C GLU A 103 -5.14 0.92 -12.98
N ASP A 104 -6.43 0.70 -12.77
CA ASP A 104 -6.98 -0.44 -12.04
C ASP A 104 -6.65 -0.47 -10.55
N LEU A 105 -5.92 0.51 -10.04
CA LEU A 105 -5.60 0.59 -8.62
C LEU A 105 -6.68 1.36 -7.88
N LYS A 106 -7.24 0.74 -6.85
CA LYS A 106 -8.21 1.37 -5.96
C LYS A 106 -7.47 2.06 -4.82
N LEU A 107 -7.74 3.33 -4.61
CA LEU A 107 -7.03 4.15 -3.62
C LEU A 107 -7.98 4.75 -2.61
N GLU A 108 -7.50 4.83 -1.37
CA GLU A 108 -8.16 5.58 -0.29
C GLU A 108 -7.11 6.31 0.52
N ASN A 109 -7.44 7.54 0.93
CA ASN A 109 -6.52 8.37 1.71
C ASN A 109 -7.06 8.53 3.13
N TRP A 110 -6.63 7.66 4.02
CA TRP A 110 -7.05 7.66 5.42
C TRP A 110 -5.97 8.20 6.37
N LEU A 111 -4.77 8.41 5.85
CA LEU A 111 -3.58 8.60 6.69
C LEU A 111 -3.27 10.07 6.97
N LEU A 112 -4.15 10.94 6.61
CA LEU A 112 -4.00 12.38 6.90
C LEU A 112 -4.38 12.73 8.32
#